data_a3529b27d357a71849d50104e0c6e9de
#
_entry.id   a3529b27d357a71849d50104e0c6e9de
#
_cell.length_a   1.000
_cell.length_b   1.000
_cell.length_c   1.000
_cell.angle_alpha   90.00
_cell.angle_beta   90.00
_cell.angle_gamma   90.00
#
_symmetry.space_group_name_H-M   'P 1'
#
loop_
_entity.id
_entity.type
_entity.pdbx_description
1 polymer ?
#
loop_
_entity_poly.entity_id
_entity_poly.type
_entity_poly.pdbx_seq_one_letter_code
_entity_poly.pdbx_strand_id
1 'polypeptide(L)'
;MLSFASSLNGGGEALAIFVNDKYHYRDKKNLLPKNTVQKINSFLSALRAKRSEEYIFSFDISDKQKCFIIKVKNKYASYWPQENGGSFFSYLKKYKDIKKIDLCPESLDFDKDKLVSFFSQFIFGFNLKSYKFNKYKTLSKEKNDKNINFKIVSFNKE
;
A
#
# COMPACT_ATOMS: atom_id res chain seq x y z
N MET A 1 -8.25 5.43 9.97
CA MET A 1 -7.43 6.42 10.72
C MET A 1 -6.05 6.51 10.07
N LEU A 2 -5.51 7.69 9.92
CA LEU A 2 -4.18 7.94 9.36
C LEU A 2 -3.24 8.37 10.49
N SER A 3 -2.07 7.75 10.60
CA SER A 3 -1.02 8.13 11.55
C SER A 3 0.34 8.17 10.87
N PHE A 4 1.30 8.87 11.47
CA PHE A 4 2.65 9.01 10.94
C PHE A 4 3.67 8.45 11.92
N ALA A 5 4.73 7.84 11.41
CA ALA A 5 5.83 7.31 12.20
C ALA A 5 7.17 7.48 11.48
N SER A 6 8.24 7.61 12.26
CA SER A 6 9.61 7.74 11.74
C SER A 6 10.33 6.39 11.61
N SER A 7 9.68 5.30 12.03
CA SER A 7 10.28 3.96 11.96
C SER A 7 9.21 2.87 11.83
N LEU A 8 9.61 1.75 11.25
CA LEU A 8 8.84 0.52 11.24
C LEU A 8 8.98 -0.18 12.59
N ASN A 9 8.10 0.13 13.51
CA ASN A 9 8.10 -0.51 14.83
C ASN A 9 7.32 -1.83 14.83
N GLY A 10 7.59 -2.75 13.92
CA GLY A 10 7.19 -4.16 13.97
C GLY A 10 5.73 -4.53 14.31
N GLY A 11 4.83 -3.56 14.43
CA GLY A 11 3.47 -3.75 14.92
C GLY A 11 2.36 -3.71 13.85
N GLY A 12 2.73 -3.57 12.59
CA GLY A 12 1.77 -3.64 11.48
C GLY A 12 1.49 -5.08 11.08
N GLU A 13 0.22 -5.40 10.86
CA GLU A 13 -0.21 -6.71 10.32
C GLU A 13 0.21 -6.85 8.84
N ALA A 14 0.46 -5.72 8.20
CA ALA A 14 0.91 -5.67 6.82
C ALA A 14 1.83 -4.47 6.54
N LEU A 15 2.69 -4.65 5.56
CA LEU A 15 3.57 -3.66 4.98
C LEU A 15 3.15 -3.42 3.53
N ALA A 16 3.04 -2.18 3.09
CA ALA A 16 2.80 -1.83 1.69
C ALA A 16 3.97 -1.04 1.12
N ILE A 17 4.56 -1.58 0.08
CA ILE A 17 5.71 -1.02 -0.65
C ILE A 17 5.26 -0.68 -2.06
N PHE A 18 5.71 0.46 -2.55
CA PHE A 18 5.44 0.92 -3.89
C PHE A 18 6.65 0.70 -4.78
N VAL A 19 6.42 0.18 -5.96
CA VAL A 19 7.46 -0.09 -6.96
C VAL A 19 7.14 0.59 -8.28
N ASN A 20 8.15 0.92 -9.07
CA ASN A 20 7.95 1.46 -10.41
C ASN A 20 7.58 0.37 -11.44
N ASP A 21 7.38 0.76 -12.70
CA ASP A 21 7.03 -0.16 -13.80
C ASP A 21 8.02 -1.33 -13.98
N LYS A 22 9.27 -1.13 -13.56
CA LYS A 22 10.35 -2.14 -13.65
C LYS A 22 10.48 -2.94 -12.34
N TYR A 23 9.54 -2.81 -11.42
CA TYR A 23 9.55 -3.45 -10.10
C TYR A 23 10.79 -3.08 -9.26
N HIS A 24 11.23 -1.81 -9.32
CA HIS A 24 12.26 -1.27 -8.44
C HIS A 24 11.62 -0.44 -7.34
N TYR A 25 12.19 -0.49 -6.14
CA TYR A 25 11.84 0.34 -5.00
C TYR A 25 13.11 0.89 -4.34
N ARG A 26 12.95 1.87 -3.47
CA ARG A 26 14.03 2.44 -2.67
C ARG A 26 13.86 2.09 -1.20
N ASP A 27 14.97 1.83 -0.54
CA ASP A 27 15.10 1.78 0.92
C ASP A 27 16.37 2.55 1.33
N LYS A 28 16.35 3.87 1.07
CA LYS A 28 17.51 4.74 1.24
C LYS A 28 18.06 4.78 2.67
N LYS A 29 17.23 4.46 3.66
CA LYS A 29 17.59 4.57 5.09
C LYS A 29 17.65 3.21 5.79
N ASN A 30 17.66 2.13 5.02
CA ASN A 30 17.73 0.75 5.53
C ASN A 30 16.70 0.47 6.64
N LEU A 31 15.45 0.88 6.42
CA LEU A 31 14.41 0.74 7.41
C LEU A 31 13.81 -0.63 7.49
N LEU A 32 13.87 -1.32 6.38
CA LEU A 32 13.38 -2.69 6.29
C LEU A 32 14.44 -3.63 6.88
N PRO A 33 14.02 -4.58 7.72
CA PRO A 33 14.91 -5.64 8.18
C PRO A 33 15.53 -6.39 6.99
N LYS A 34 16.79 -6.81 7.11
CA LYS A 34 17.53 -7.48 6.01
C LYS A 34 16.80 -8.69 5.44
N ASN A 35 16.21 -9.51 6.30
CA ASN A 35 15.40 -10.67 5.86
C ASN A 35 14.15 -10.26 5.08
N THR A 36 13.51 -9.16 5.44
CA THR A 36 12.36 -8.59 4.72
C THR A 36 12.80 -8.12 3.33
N VAL A 37 13.91 -7.39 3.25
CA VAL A 37 14.50 -6.93 1.97
C VAL A 37 14.81 -8.12 1.05
N GLN A 38 15.40 -9.19 1.57
CA GLN A 38 15.70 -10.39 0.78
C GLN A 38 14.42 -11.03 0.21
N LYS A 39 13.37 -11.18 1.02
CA LYS A 39 12.08 -11.73 0.58
C LYS A 39 11.42 -10.85 -0.49
N ILE A 40 11.43 -9.52 -0.28
CA ILE A 40 10.90 -8.57 -1.26
C ILE A 40 11.67 -8.70 -2.59
N ASN A 41 12.99 -8.70 -2.56
CA ASN A 41 13.82 -8.77 -3.75
C ASN A 41 13.60 -10.09 -4.52
N SER A 42 13.48 -11.22 -3.82
CA SER A 42 13.17 -12.52 -4.44
C SER A 42 11.80 -12.49 -5.10
N PHE A 43 10.79 -11.94 -4.44
CA PHE A 43 9.45 -11.83 -4.99
C PHE A 43 9.39 -10.90 -6.21
N LEU A 44 10.05 -9.74 -6.15
CA LEU A 44 10.13 -8.81 -7.29
C LEU A 44 10.89 -9.41 -8.48
N SER A 45 11.91 -10.23 -8.25
CA SER A 45 12.61 -10.96 -9.30
C SER A 45 11.68 -11.94 -10.01
N ALA A 46 10.84 -12.66 -9.28
CA ALA A 46 9.83 -13.55 -9.86
C ALA A 46 8.77 -12.78 -10.66
N LEU A 47 8.33 -11.61 -10.18
CA LEU A 47 7.38 -10.76 -10.92
C LEU A 47 7.97 -10.23 -12.23
N ARG A 48 9.22 -9.81 -12.23
CA ARG A 48 9.93 -9.37 -13.46
C ARG A 48 9.97 -10.48 -14.51
N ALA A 49 10.22 -11.71 -14.11
CA ALA A 49 10.24 -12.86 -15.00
C ALA A 49 8.87 -13.16 -15.62
N LYS A 50 7.78 -12.98 -14.84
CA LYS A 50 6.41 -13.27 -15.28
C LYS A 50 5.77 -12.20 -16.17
N ARG A 51 6.33 -10.99 -16.23
CA ARG A 51 5.78 -9.84 -16.97
C ARG A 51 4.29 -9.60 -16.69
N SER A 52 3.89 -9.66 -15.41
CA SER A 52 2.49 -9.52 -15.02
C SER A 52 1.95 -8.11 -15.33
N GLU A 53 0.70 -8.06 -15.83
CA GLU A 53 -0.03 -6.81 -16.04
C GLU A 53 -0.73 -6.30 -14.78
N GLU A 54 -0.78 -7.09 -13.74
CA GLU A 54 -1.38 -6.70 -12.46
C GLU A 54 -0.58 -5.58 -11.79
N TYR A 55 -1.28 -4.78 -10.98
CA TYR A 55 -0.69 -3.64 -10.27
C TYR A 55 -0.54 -3.87 -8.78
N ILE A 56 -1.21 -4.86 -8.21
CA ILE A 56 -1.18 -5.14 -6.78
C ILE A 56 -0.92 -6.62 -6.57
N PHE A 57 0.10 -6.89 -5.76
CA PHE A 57 0.53 -8.24 -5.40
C PHE A 57 0.67 -8.37 -3.90
N SER A 58 0.67 -9.59 -3.39
CA SER A 58 0.94 -9.85 -1.98
C SER A 58 1.68 -11.16 -1.76
N PHE A 59 2.48 -11.18 -0.70
CA PHE A 59 3.13 -12.38 -0.19
C PHE A 59 3.32 -12.28 1.33
N ASP A 60 3.64 -13.39 1.98
CA ASP A 60 3.85 -13.42 3.42
C ASP A 60 5.33 -13.18 3.76
N ILE A 61 5.58 -12.12 4.54
CA ILE A 61 6.91 -11.87 5.12
C ILE A 61 7.15 -12.88 6.26
N SER A 62 6.11 -13.11 7.06
CA SER A 62 6.07 -14.05 8.17
C SER A 62 4.64 -14.54 8.39
N ASP A 63 4.45 -15.46 9.31
CA ASP A 63 3.12 -15.97 9.70
C ASP A 63 2.17 -14.86 10.20
N LYS A 64 2.74 -13.73 10.65
CA LYS A 64 1.99 -12.61 11.24
C LYS A 64 1.97 -11.35 10.38
N GLN A 65 2.77 -11.29 9.32
CA GLN A 65 2.91 -10.08 8.52
C GLN A 65 2.88 -10.36 7.02
N LYS A 66 2.00 -9.67 6.33
CA LYS A 66 1.87 -9.71 4.87
C LYS A 66 2.55 -8.48 4.24
N CYS A 67 3.16 -8.68 3.07
CA CYS A 67 3.64 -7.59 2.24
C CYS A 67 2.71 -7.40 1.04
N PHE A 68 2.34 -6.16 0.79
CA PHE A 68 1.68 -5.72 -0.45
C PHE A 68 2.68 -4.96 -1.30
N ILE A 69 2.77 -5.34 -2.56
CA ILE A 69 3.54 -4.63 -3.59
C ILE A 69 2.55 -3.91 -4.48
N ILE A 70 2.69 -2.59 -4.59
CA ILE A 70 1.83 -1.75 -5.40
C ILE A 70 2.67 -1.16 -6.52
N LYS A 71 2.41 -1.58 -7.77
CA LYS A 71 3.12 -1.09 -8.95
C LYS A 71 2.56 0.26 -9.36
N VAL A 72 3.42 1.24 -9.52
CA VAL A 72 3.09 2.60 -9.92
C VAL A 72 3.65 2.85 -11.31
N LYS A 73 2.80 3.32 -12.24
CA LYS A 73 3.21 3.69 -13.59
C LYS A 73 4.18 4.88 -13.56
N ASN A 74 5.17 4.88 -14.43
CA ASN A 74 6.07 6.03 -14.59
C ASN A 74 5.33 7.27 -15.14
N LYS A 75 4.40 7.04 -16.07
CA LYS A 75 3.49 8.05 -16.61
C LYS A 75 2.06 7.62 -16.39
N TYR A 76 1.24 8.50 -15.86
CA TYR A 76 -0.17 8.23 -15.57
C TYR A 76 -1.02 9.50 -15.71
N ALA A 77 -2.32 9.30 -15.98
CA ALA A 77 -3.29 10.38 -15.96
C ALA A 77 -3.50 10.88 -14.52
N SER A 78 -3.90 12.15 -14.36
CA SER A 78 -4.03 12.80 -13.05
C SER A 78 -4.91 12.05 -12.04
N TYR A 79 -5.93 11.35 -12.51
CA TYR A 79 -6.87 10.56 -11.69
C TYR A 79 -6.38 9.16 -11.32
N TRP A 80 -5.31 8.68 -11.95
CA TRP A 80 -4.85 7.30 -11.77
C TRP A 80 -4.41 6.94 -10.33
N PRO A 81 -3.73 7.82 -9.57
CA PRO A 81 -3.41 7.54 -8.17
C PRO A 81 -4.66 7.27 -7.33
N GLN A 82 -5.74 8.00 -7.59
CA GLN A 82 -7.03 7.80 -6.92
C GLN A 82 -7.64 6.44 -7.27
N GLU A 83 -7.64 6.05 -8.55
CA GLU A 83 -8.10 4.72 -8.98
C GLU A 83 -7.24 3.60 -8.37
N ASN A 84 -5.93 3.80 -8.31
CA ASN A 84 -5.01 2.84 -7.71
C ASN A 84 -5.30 2.64 -6.21
N GLY A 85 -5.57 3.72 -5.47
CA GLY A 85 -6.00 3.65 -4.07
C GLY A 85 -7.31 2.89 -3.88
N GLY A 86 -8.30 3.14 -4.72
CA GLY A 86 -9.58 2.41 -4.72
C GLY A 86 -9.41 0.93 -5.05
N SER A 87 -8.51 0.61 -5.99
CA SER A 87 -8.16 -0.77 -6.36
C SER A 87 -7.48 -1.49 -5.21
N PHE A 88 -6.59 -0.80 -4.49
CA PHE A 88 -5.94 -1.36 -3.31
C PHE A 88 -6.96 -1.70 -2.20
N PHE A 89 -7.92 -0.81 -1.94
CA PHE A 89 -9.01 -1.13 -1.02
C PHE A 89 -9.77 -2.39 -1.44
N SER A 90 -10.12 -2.49 -2.73
CA SER A 90 -10.83 -3.65 -3.27
C SER A 90 -10.01 -4.94 -3.14
N TYR A 91 -8.70 -4.86 -3.36
CA TYR A 91 -7.78 -5.98 -3.17
C TYR A 91 -7.71 -6.45 -1.71
N LEU A 92 -7.70 -5.50 -0.76
CA LEU A 92 -7.66 -5.79 0.66
C LEU A 92 -8.91 -6.48 1.21
N LYS A 93 -10.04 -6.44 0.50
CA LYS A 93 -11.26 -7.16 0.92
C LYS A 93 -11.05 -8.66 1.05
N LYS A 94 -10.08 -9.22 0.33
CA LYS A 94 -9.70 -10.64 0.41
C LYS A 94 -9.07 -11.02 1.75
N TYR A 95 -8.56 -10.04 2.52
CA TYR A 95 -7.82 -10.23 3.76
C TYR A 95 -8.59 -9.64 4.93
N LYS A 96 -9.52 -10.42 5.51
CA LYS A 96 -10.45 -9.93 6.55
C LYS A 96 -9.74 -9.49 7.83
N ASP A 97 -8.62 -10.13 8.16
CA ASP A 97 -7.92 -9.94 9.43
C ASP A 97 -6.97 -8.73 9.42
N ILE A 98 -6.61 -8.21 8.25
CA ILE A 98 -5.71 -7.06 8.14
C ILE A 98 -6.47 -5.77 8.42
N LYS A 99 -6.12 -5.09 9.52
CA LYS A 99 -6.68 -3.82 9.95
C LYS A 99 -5.63 -2.70 10.07
N LYS A 100 -4.35 -3.05 10.12
CA LYS A 100 -3.24 -2.11 10.27
C LYS A 100 -2.21 -2.33 9.17
N ILE A 101 -1.95 -1.28 8.38
CA ILE A 101 -1.03 -1.34 7.25
C ILE A 101 0.00 -0.21 7.40
N ASP A 102 1.28 -0.59 7.41
CA ASP A 102 2.39 0.34 7.33
C ASP A 102 2.64 0.67 5.86
N LEU A 103 2.39 1.92 5.45
CA LEU A 103 2.68 2.41 4.11
C LEU A 103 4.08 3.00 4.06
N CYS A 104 4.88 2.61 3.08
CA CYS A 104 6.22 3.14 2.82
C CYS A 104 6.24 4.02 1.55
N PRO A 105 5.83 5.30 1.62
CA PRO A 105 5.79 6.20 0.48
C PRO A 105 7.15 6.38 -0.18
N GLU A 106 8.20 6.53 0.62
CA GLU A 106 9.57 6.77 0.16
C GLU A 106 10.20 5.58 -0.57
N SER A 107 9.48 4.45 -0.67
CA SER A 107 9.87 3.37 -1.56
C SER A 107 9.79 3.76 -3.05
N LEU A 108 9.02 4.81 -3.40
CA LEU A 108 9.03 5.42 -4.73
C LEU A 108 10.15 6.45 -4.87
N ASP A 109 10.72 6.50 -6.07
CA ASP A 109 11.71 7.50 -6.44
C ASP A 109 11.04 8.75 -7.02
N PHE A 110 10.21 9.39 -6.21
CA PHE A 110 9.57 10.66 -6.55
C PHE A 110 10.23 11.80 -5.77
N ASP A 111 10.20 13.02 -6.33
CA ASP A 111 10.44 14.22 -5.55
C ASP A 111 9.32 14.42 -4.51
N LYS A 112 9.56 15.28 -3.53
CA LYS A 112 8.67 15.48 -2.39
C LYS A 112 7.26 15.89 -2.82
N ASP A 113 7.13 16.83 -3.76
CA ASP A 113 5.85 17.38 -4.18
C ASP A 113 5.02 16.33 -4.92
N LYS A 114 5.67 15.59 -5.82
CA LYS A 114 5.03 14.48 -6.54
C LYS A 114 4.62 13.35 -5.60
N LEU A 115 5.44 13.07 -4.60
CA LEU A 115 5.14 12.06 -3.59
C LEU A 115 3.90 12.44 -2.78
N VAL A 116 3.84 13.68 -2.28
CA VAL A 116 2.69 14.20 -1.52
C VAL A 116 1.44 14.20 -2.38
N SER A 117 1.53 14.69 -3.63
CA SER A 117 0.39 14.70 -4.56
C SER A 117 -0.12 13.29 -4.84
N PHE A 118 0.78 12.35 -5.15
CA PHE A 118 0.41 10.95 -5.40
C PHE A 118 -0.30 10.33 -4.21
N PHE A 119 0.29 10.42 -3.01
CA PHE A 119 -0.26 9.77 -1.83
C PHE A 119 -1.54 10.41 -1.31
N SER A 120 -1.70 11.72 -1.43
CA SER A 120 -2.96 12.41 -1.11
C SER A 120 -4.11 11.86 -1.96
N GLN A 121 -3.90 11.72 -3.25
CA GLN A 121 -4.90 11.17 -4.16
C GLN A 121 -5.13 9.67 -3.94
N PHE A 122 -4.07 8.91 -3.68
CA PHE A 122 -4.15 7.48 -3.38
C PHE A 122 -5.00 7.23 -2.13
N ILE A 123 -4.72 7.94 -1.03
CA ILE A 123 -5.49 7.83 0.22
C ILE A 123 -6.93 8.31 0.01
N PHE A 124 -7.13 9.38 -0.74
CA PHE A 124 -8.48 9.85 -1.07
C PHE A 124 -9.28 8.78 -1.81
N GLY A 125 -8.72 8.17 -2.86
CA GLY A 125 -9.38 7.12 -3.63
C GLY A 125 -9.66 5.86 -2.80
N PHE A 126 -8.73 5.49 -1.91
CA PHE A 126 -8.92 4.41 -0.95
C PHE A 126 -10.13 4.68 -0.04
N ASN A 127 -10.18 5.87 0.56
CA ASN A 127 -11.26 6.27 1.47
C ASN A 127 -12.61 6.36 0.73
N LEU A 128 -12.61 6.93 -0.47
CA LEU A 128 -13.81 7.01 -1.29
C LEU A 128 -14.39 5.62 -1.59
N LYS A 129 -13.54 4.66 -1.92
CA LYS A 129 -13.96 3.28 -2.19
C LYS A 129 -14.39 2.53 -0.93
N SER A 130 -13.82 2.89 0.22
CA SER A 130 -14.19 2.31 1.52
C SER A 130 -15.54 2.82 2.02
N TYR A 131 -15.98 3.99 1.54
CA TYR A 131 -17.23 4.60 1.95
C TYR A 131 -18.43 3.80 1.42
N LYS A 132 -19.21 3.23 2.34
CA LYS A 132 -20.48 2.58 2.02
C LYS A 132 -21.62 3.57 2.17
N PHE A 133 -22.33 3.81 1.08
CA PHE A 133 -23.55 4.63 1.11
C PHE A 133 -24.69 3.83 1.73
N ASN A 134 -24.73 3.81 3.06
CA ASN A 134 -25.73 3.01 3.81
C ASN A 134 -27.13 3.64 3.86
N LYS A 135 -27.29 4.86 3.35
CA LYS A 135 -28.53 5.64 3.49
C LYS A 135 -29.76 5.03 2.76
N TYR A 136 -29.54 4.12 1.81
CA TYR A 136 -30.61 3.55 1.00
C TYR A 136 -30.68 1.99 1.02
N LYS A 137 -29.88 1.34 1.86
CA LYS A 137 -29.94 -0.14 2.01
C LYS A 137 -30.66 -0.50 3.30
N THR A 138 -31.97 -0.67 3.20
CA THR A 138 -32.84 -1.09 4.32
C THR A 138 -32.74 -2.57 4.69
N LEU A 139 -32.00 -3.40 3.96
CA LEU A 139 -32.08 -4.89 4.11
C LEU A 139 -30.74 -5.61 3.86
N SER A 140 -29.65 -5.23 4.52
CA SER A 140 -28.58 -6.22 4.73
C SER A 140 -27.77 -5.90 5.98
N LYS A 141 -27.91 -6.77 6.98
CA LYS A 141 -27.08 -6.79 8.21
C LYS A 141 -25.65 -7.28 7.91
N GLU A 142 -24.98 -6.76 6.92
CA GLU A 142 -23.52 -6.96 6.78
C GLU A 142 -22.79 -5.85 7.54
N LYS A 143 -22.64 -6.07 8.85
CA LYS A 143 -21.72 -5.36 9.72
C LYS A 143 -20.28 -5.77 9.39
N ASN A 144 -19.78 -5.46 8.22
CA ASN A 144 -18.36 -5.61 7.90
C ASN A 144 -17.82 -4.30 7.37
N ASP A 145 -17.88 -3.25 8.20
CA ASP A 145 -17.10 -2.04 7.96
C ASP A 145 -15.64 -2.37 8.26
N LYS A 146 -14.88 -2.65 7.19
CA LYS A 146 -13.45 -2.87 7.30
C LYS A 146 -12.77 -1.51 7.53
N ASN A 147 -12.62 -1.13 8.78
CA ASN A 147 -11.83 0.04 9.17
C ASN A 147 -10.35 -0.32 9.08
N ILE A 148 -9.67 0.19 8.06
CA ILE A 148 -8.22 0.04 7.90
C ILE A 148 -7.54 1.29 8.43
N ASN A 149 -6.57 1.07 9.30
CA ASN A 149 -5.69 2.11 9.82
C ASN A 149 -4.39 2.10 9.03
N PHE A 150 -4.07 3.22 8.40
CA PHE A 150 -2.78 3.44 7.78
C PHE A 150 -1.81 4.12 8.72
N LYS A 151 -0.61 3.59 8.75
CA LYS A 151 0.54 4.23 9.35
C LYS A 151 1.51 4.58 8.22
N ILE A 152 1.68 5.85 7.96
CA ILE A 152 2.66 6.34 6.99
C ILE A 152 4.02 6.35 7.68
N VAL A 153 4.93 5.55 7.16
CA VAL A 153 6.31 5.51 7.62
C VAL A 153 7.12 6.44 6.72
N SER A 154 7.42 7.63 7.23
CA SER A 154 8.20 8.66 6.54
C SER A 154 9.33 9.12 7.44
N PHE A 155 10.47 9.46 6.84
CA PHE A 155 11.73 9.78 7.51
C PHE A 155 11.97 11.26 7.66
N ASN A 156 11.19 12.11 7.03
CA ASN A 156 11.28 13.54 7.19
C ASN A 156 10.35 13.99 8.32
N LYS A 157 10.95 14.16 9.51
CA LYS A 157 10.45 15.11 10.49
C LYS A 157 10.89 16.49 10.01
N GLU A 158 10.14 17.10 9.11
CA GLU A 158 10.14 18.56 8.89
C GLU A 158 8.75 18.96 8.44
#